data_b55838418591959ffc21e71badb76e39
#
_entry.id   b55838418591959ffc21e71badb76e39
#
_cell.length_a   1.000
_cell.length_b   1.000
_cell.length_c   1.000
_cell.angle_alpha   90.00
_cell.angle_beta   90.00
_cell.angle_gamma   90.00
#
_symmetry.space_group_name_H-M   'P 1'
#
loop_
_entity.id
_entity.type
_entity.pdbx_description
1 polymer ?
#
loop_
_entity_poly.entity_id
_entity_poly.type
_entity_poly.pdbx_seq_one_letter_code
_entity_poly.pdbx_strand_id
1 'polypeptide(L)'
;MTTLPILRLGTVKDVARFQDHIHSLGLTIPCDPELLRGSESPLRQSISRGGITIGNRIAVHPMEGWDGTSDGNPSEFTTQRWRKFGQSGAKLIWGGEAVAVSHQGRANPRQLVIAAHTREGLAGLRDALIEEHRRTTGSDAGLFIGIQLTHSGRYCRPNQHDQPEPRILYHHPILDRKLKLPDDYPLLTDDEIAAIIKEFHRAAKTAHELGFDFVDIKHCHGYLGHEFLSAHTREGNYGGSFDNRTRFLREIVQGIRSVAPGLSIGVRLSAFDTIPFQPDPLRSAKGKLGPGIPEPHDHLIPYRWGFGVDPLHPTQADLTETFQFLSLLEDLDIHLVNITAGSPYYNPHIQRPALYPPSDGYAPPEDPLVGVALQMSVARQLKQRFPNMIVVGTAYSYLQDFLPHVAQAAVREGWVDAVGMGRMILTYPELLRDASEGKPIEHKRICRTFSDCTTAPRNGLPSGCYPLDSYYKNSEMAERLKAAKATR
;
A
#
# COMPACT_ATOMS: atom_id res chain seq x y z
N MET A 1 27.34 -10.34 14.71
CA MET A 1 27.28 -10.52 13.25
C MET A 1 27.65 -9.19 12.61
N THR A 2 28.74 -9.12 11.85
CA THR A 2 29.12 -7.97 11.04
C THR A 2 28.09 -7.84 9.92
N THR A 3 27.18 -6.87 10.02
CA THR A 3 26.26 -6.58 8.93
C THR A 3 27.05 -6.15 7.70
N LEU A 4 26.91 -6.90 6.61
CA LEU A 4 27.47 -6.51 5.32
C LEU A 4 26.93 -5.11 4.97
N PRO A 5 27.76 -4.23 4.40
CA PRO A 5 27.28 -2.91 3.99
C PRO A 5 26.18 -3.06 2.94
N ILE A 6 25.05 -2.38 3.15
CA ILE A 6 23.91 -2.41 2.23
C ILE A 6 24.34 -1.87 0.87
N LEU A 7 24.14 -2.67 -0.18
CA LEU A 7 24.47 -2.28 -1.55
C LEU A 7 23.46 -1.25 -2.08
N ARG A 8 23.96 -0.17 -2.66
CA ARG A 8 23.10 0.81 -3.35
C ARG A 8 22.76 0.30 -4.76
N LEU A 9 21.56 -0.17 -4.98
CA LEU A 9 21.13 -0.74 -6.28
C LEU A 9 21.41 0.19 -7.47
N GLY A 10 21.31 1.51 -7.29
CA GLY A 10 21.64 2.48 -8.34
C GLY A 10 23.13 2.50 -8.77
N THR A 11 24.01 1.76 -8.08
CA THR A 11 25.44 1.60 -8.48
C THR A 11 25.72 0.26 -9.16
N VAL A 12 24.73 -0.65 -9.18
CA VAL A 12 24.84 -1.96 -9.86
C VAL A 12 24.68 -1.76 -11.35
N LYS A 13 25.64 -2.28 -12.14
CA LYS A 13 25.75 -1.94 -13.57
C LYS A 13 24.89 -2.79 -14.49
N ASP A 14 24.62 -4.05 -14.13
CA ASP A 14 23.97 -5.02 -14.99
C ASP A 14 23.16 -6.05 -14.17
N VAL A 15 22.32 -6.80 -14.88
CA VAL A 15 21.43 -7.82 -14.30
C VAL A 15 22.21 -8.96 -13.67
N ALA A 16 23.34 -9.37 -14.24
CA ALA A 16 24.13 -10.47 -13.69
C ALA A 16 24.65 -10.12 -12.28
N ARG A 17 25.21 -8.92 -12.11
CA ARG A 17 25.66 -8.43 -10.79
C ARG A 17 24.50 -8.25 -9.79
N PHE A 18 23.33 -7.88 -10.27
CA PHE A 18 22.14 -7.83 -9.43
C PHE A 18 21.73 -9.23 -8.95
N GLN A 19 21.75 -10.23 -9.85
CA GLN A 19 21.49 -11.63 -9.49
C GLN A 19 22.54 -12.18 -8.52
N ASP A 20 23.82 -11.89 -8.73
CA ASP A 20 24.91 -12.27 -7.82
C ASP A 20 24.67 -11.69 -6.41
N HIS A 21 24.22 -10.44 -6.33
CA HIS A 21 23.91 -9.81 -5.05
C HIS A 21 22.71 -10.50 -4.36
N ILE A 22 21.62 -10.77 -5.08
CA ILE A 22 20.49 -11.54 -4.56
C ILE A 22 20.96 -12.89 -3.99
N HIS A 23 21.76 -13.63 -4.75
CA HIS A 23 22.30 -14.92 -4.33
C HIS A 23 23.21 -14.80 -3.09
N SER A 24 24.05 -13.74 -3.01
CA SER A 24 24.91 -13.49 -1.85
C SER A 24 24.13 -13.23 -0.56
N LEU A 25 22.89 -12.73 -0.67
CA LEU A 25 21.95 -12.53 0.45
C LEU A 25 21.13 -13.79 0.76
N GLY A 26 21.29 -14.88 0.00
CA GLY A 26 20.47 -16.09 0.14
C GLY A 26 19.00 -15.91 -0.26
N LEU A 27 18.71 -14.91 -1.10
CA LEU A 27 17.34 -14.56 -1.48
C LEU A 27 16.92 -15.24 -2.79
N THR A 28 15.62 -15.46 -2.93
CA THR A 28 14.98 -15.88 -4.18
C THR A 28 14.11 -14.74 -4.69
N ILE A 29 14.55 -14.09 -5.77
CA ILE A 29 13.79 -13.07 -6.51
C ILE A 29 13.88 -13.44 -8.00
N PRO A 30 12.74 -13.62 -8.71
CA PRO A 30 12.76 -13.96 -10.12
C PRO A 30 13.28 -12.75 -10.91
N CYS A 31 14.17 -12.99 -11.86
CA CYS A 31 14.78 -11.90 -12.63
C CYS A 31 15.21 -12.40 -14.00
N ASP A 32 14.59 -11.91 -15.05
CA ASP A 32 14.96 -12.25 -16.42
C ASP A 32 16.22 -11.49 -16.84
N PRO A 33 17.18 -12.13 -17.53
CA PRO A 33 18.37 -11.45 -18.01
C PRO A 33 18.04 -10.44 -19.12
N GLU A 34 17.01 -10.70 -19.92
CA GLU A 34 16.58 -9.88 -21.04
C GLU A 34 15.11 -9.49 -20.95
N LEU A 35 14.77 -8.34 -21.50
CA LEU A 35 13.39 -7.86 -21.56
C LEU A 35 12.73 -8.25 -22.88
N LEU A 36 11.62 -8.97 -22.78
CA LEU A 36 10.73 -9.29 -23.90
C LEU A 36 9.90 -8.06 -24.28
N ARG A 37 9.60 -7.90 -25.57
CA ARG A 37 9.01 -6.67 -26.12
C ARG A 37 7.73 -6.97 -26.93
N GLY A 38 6.92 -5.95 -27.09
CA GLY A 38 5.72 -6.06 -27.90
C GLY A 38 4.79 -7.17 -27.40
N SER A 39 4.33 -8.01 -28.33
CA SER A 39 3.43 -9.14 -28.03
C SER A 39 4.06 -10.25 -27.21
N GLU A 40 5.39 -10.36 -27.17
CA GLU A 40 6.10 -11.37 -26.40
C GLU A 40 6.20 -10.99 -24.91
N SER A 41 6.05 -9.71 -24.57
CA SER A 41 6.13 -9.25 -23.18
C SER A 41 4.95 -9.76 -22.36
N PRO A 42 5.20 -10.55 -21.29
CA PRO A 42 4.14 -11.01 -20.38
C PRO A 42 3.40 -9.83 -19.72
N LEU A 43 4.05 -8.69 -19.54
CA LEU A 43 3.44 -7.48 -18.94
C LEU A 43 2.32 -6.89 -19.80
N ARG A 44 2.29 -7.17 -21.11
CA ARG A 44 1.28 -6.66 -22.05
C ARG A 44 0.07 -7.59 -22.22
N GLN A 45 0.14 -8.80 -21.69
CA GLN A 45 -0.95 -9.75 -21.77
C GLN A 45 -2.12 -9.33 -20.89
N SER A 46 -3.35 -9.50 -21.37
CA SER A 46 -4.55 -9.24 -20.59
C SER A 46 -4.76 -10.27 -19.49
N ILE A 47 -5.57 -9.91 -18.51
CA ILE A 47 -6.08 -10.80 -17.47
C ILE A 47 -7.60 -10.89 -17.69
N SER A 48 -8.13 -12.12 -17.79
CA SER A 48 -9.58 -12.36 -17.81
C SER A 48 -9.90 -13.46 -16.81
N ARG A 49 -10.61 -13.10 -15.72
CA ARG A 49 -10.92 -14.03 -14.63
C ARG A 49 -12.07 -13.49 -13.78
N GLY A 50 -13.01 -14.38 -13.38
CA GLY A 50 -14.13 -14.00 -12.52
C GLY A 50 -15.00 -12.87 -13.10
N GLY A 51 -15.20 -12.83 -14.43
CA GLY A 51 -15.95 -11.76 -15.10
C GLY A 51 -15.19 -10.43 -15.24
N ILE A 52 -13.96 -10.33 -14.72
CA ILE A 52 -13.11 -9.13 -14.79
C ILE A 52 -12.14 -9.26 -15.96
N THR A 53 -12.01 -8.21 -16.76
CA THR A 53 -11.01 -8.12 -17.83
C THR A 53 -10.16 -6.88 -17.64
N ILE A 54 -8.83 -7.08 -17.56
CA ILE A 54 -7.81 -6.04 -17.40
C ILE A 54 -6.85 -6.13 -18.59
N GLY A 55 -6.60 -5.02 -19.26
CA GLY A 55 -5.91 -5.03 -20.56
C GLY A 55 -4.40 -5.29 -20.52
N ASN A 56 -3.75 -5.29 -19.35
CA ASN A 56 -2.36 -5.69 -19.18
C ASN A 56 -2.07 -6.09 -17.72
N ARG A 57 -0.81 -6.45 -17.42
CA ARG A 57 -0.40 -6.94 -16.09
C ARG A 57 0.36 -5.89 -15.27
N ILE A 58 0.08 -4.62 -15.53
CA ILE A 58 0.66 -3.49 -14.81
C ILE A 58 -0.44 -2.85 -13.95
N ALA A 59 -0.15 -2.69 -12.66
CA ALA A 59 -1.07 -2.08 -11.71
C ALA A 59 -0.45 -0.84 -11.04
N VAL A 60 -1.30 0.14 -10.72
CA VAL A 60 -0.95 1.28 -9.88
C VAL A 60 -1.52 1.06 -8.48
N HIS A 61 -0.67 1.09 -7.46
CA HIS A 61 -1.10 1.00 -6.07
C HIS A 61 -1.77 2.28 -5.58
N PRO A 62 -2.72 2.20 -4.63
CA PRO A 62 -3.26 3.38 -3.96
C PRO A 62 -2.16 4.08 -3.16
N MET A 63 -2.10 5.40 -3.30
CA MET A 63 -1.11 6.25 -2.63
C MET A 63 -1.81 7.44 -1.97
N GLU A 64 -1.88 7.41 -0.63
CA GLU A 64 -2.41 8.53 0.14
C GLU A 64 -1.47 9.73 0.03
N GLY A 65 -1.93 10.79 -0.63
CA GLY A 65 -1.14 12.01 -0.79
C GLY A 65 -1.25 12.97 0.38
N TRP A 66 -2.36 12.93 1.12
CA TRP A 66 -2.70 13.90 2.15
C TRP A 66 -2.52 15.35 1.66
N ASP A 67 -2.93 15.60 0.43
CA ASP A 67 -2.76 16.86 -0.28
C ASP A 67 -4.06 17.39 -0.89
N GLY A 68 -5.20 16.83 -0.49
CA GLY A 68 -6.51 17.38 -0.77
C GLY A 68 -6.77 18.70 -0.03
N THR A 69 -7.97 19.22 -0.17
CA THR A 69 -8.46 20.36 0.58
C THR A 69 -8.92 19.97 1.99
N SER A 70 -9.14 20.93 2.88
CA SER A 70 -9.55 20.64 4.26
C SER A 70 -10.93 19.98 4.34
N ASP A 71 -11.81 20.25 3.38
CA ASP A 71 -13.13 19.63 3.26
C ASP A 71 -13.13 18.25 2.57
N GLY A 72 -11.94 17.77 2.14
CA GLY A 72 -11.75 16.45 1.55
C GLY A 72 -11.95 16.37 0.05
N ASN A 73 -12.03 17.49 -0.66
CA ASN A 73 -11.98 17.54 -2.11
C ASN A 73 -10.55 17.35 -2.64
N PRO A 74 -10.36 16.86 -3.88
CA PRO A 74 -9.07 16.88 -4.54
C PRO A 74 -8.51 18.30 -4.69
N SER A 75 -7.19 18.42 -4.56
CA SER A 75 -6.44 19.61 -4.96
C SER A 75 -5.79 19.41 -6.32
N GLU A 76 -5.12 20.45 -6.83
CA GLU A 76 -4.31 20.33 -8.04
C GLU A 76 -3.18 19.30 -7.87
N PHE A 77 -2.56 19.19 -6.69
CA PHE A 77 -1.54 18.15 -6.41
C PHE A 77 -2.10 16.74 -6.53
N THR A 78 -3.33 16.51 -6.02
CA THR A 78 -4.04 15.25 -6.17
C THR A 78 -4.31 14.96 -7.64
N THR A 79 -4.81 15.94 -8.39
CA THR A 79 -5.12 15.82 -9.82
C THR A 79 -3.88 15.49 -10.64
N GLN A 80 -2.75 16.17 -10.38
CA GLN A 80 -1.47 15.89 -11.06
C GLN A 80 -1.00 14.45 -10.79
N ARG A 81 -1.19 13.93 -9.59
CA ARG A 81 -0.86 12.54 -9.29
C ARG A 81 -1.75 11.56 -10.06
N TRP A 82 -3.05 11.83 -10.17
CA TRP A 82 -3.97 11.00 -10.93
C TRP A 82 -3.68 11.03 -12.45
N ARG A 83 -3.26 12.14 -13.00
CA ARG A 83 -2.74 12.20 -14.38
C ARG A 83 -1.54 11.29 -14.58
N LYS A 84 -0.60 11.21 -13.63
CA LYS A 84 0.52 10.25 -13.67
C LYS A 84 0.06 8.80 -13.65
N PHE A 85 -1.04 8.49 -12.95
CA PHE A 85 -1.62 7.15 -13.01
C PHE A 85 -2.09 6.83 -14.44
N GLY A 86 -2.78 7.74 -15.09
CA GLY A 86 -3.17 7.61 -16.50
C GLY A 86 -1.96 7.48 -17.43
N GLN A 87 -0.96 8.33 -17.26
CA GLN A 87 0.28 8.35 -18.04
C GLN A 87 1.05 7.02 -17.98
N SER A 88 0.91 6.26 -16.90
CA SER A 88 1.64 5.01 -16.71
C SER A 88 1.37 3.93 -17.74
N GLY A 89 0.20 3.96 -18.38
CA GLY A 89 -0.26 2.92 -19.29
C GLY A 89 -0.70 1.63 -18.57
N ALA A 90 -0.71 1.62 -17.23
CA ALA A 90 -1.27 0.52 -16.44
C ALA A 90 -2.77 0.40 -16.74
N LYS A 91 -3.25 -0.83 -16.90
CA LYS A 91 -4.69 -1.11 -17.12
C LYS A 91 -5.42 -1.47 -15.83
N LEU A 92 -4.72 -1.62 -14.71
CA LEU A 92 -5.31 -1.78 -13.39
C LEU A 92 -4.90 -0.61 -12.49
N ILE A 93 -5.84 0.26 -12.19
CA ILE A 93 -5.63 1.34 -11.22
C ILE A 93 -6.27 0.90 -9.90
N TRP A 94 -5.45 0.40 -8.97
CA TRP A 94 -5.94 -0.13 -7.70
C TRP A 94 -6.26 0.99 -6.71
N GLY A 95 -7.31 1.71 -6.98
CA GLY A 95 -7.84 2.70 -6.07
C GLY A 95 -7.21 4.09 -6.13
N GLY A 96 -6.17 4.30 -6.93
CA GLY A 96 -5.49 5.61 -7.09
C GLY A 96 -5.15 6.32 -5.79
N GLU A 97 -6.15 6.59 -4.98
CA GLU A 97 -6.10 7.23 -3.66
C GLU A 97 -6.81 6.36 -2.61
N ALA A 98 -6.41 6.47 -1.34
CA ALA A 98 -7.18 5.95 -0.23
C ALA A 98 -8.12 7.05 0.27
N VAL A 99 -9.41 6.88 0.03
CA VAL A 99 -10.46 7.85 0.34
C VAL A 99 -11.18 7.44 1.61
N ALA A 100 -11.29 8.34 2.58
CA ALA A 100 -11.98 8.07 3.82
C ALA A 100 -13.50 7.98 3.58
N VAL A 101 -14.16 6.97 4.16
CA VAL A 101 -15.63 6.80 4.06
C VAL A 101 -16.40 7.83 4.88
N SER A 102 -15.74 8.45 5.87
CA SER A 102 -16.29 9.53 6.69
C SER A 102 -15.18 10.51 7.11
N HIS A 103 -15.59 11.72 7.52
CA HIS A 103 -14.65 12.72 8.03
C HIS A 103 -13.83 12.17 9.21
N GLN A 104 -14.49 11.51 10.17
CA GLN A 104 -13.84 10.97 11.36
C GLN A 104 -12.85 9.84 11.09
N GLY A 105 -13.00 9.16 9.95
CA GLY A 105 -12.11 8.09 9.51
C GLY A 105 -10.83 8.54 8.82
N ARG A 106 -10.57 9.83 8.70
CA ARG A 106 -9.39 10.40 8.00
C ARG A 106 -8.11 10.18 8.78
N ALA A 107 -7.03 9.81 8.09
CA ALA A 107 -5.67 9.72 8.65
C ALA A 107 -4.96 11.09 8.69
N ASN A 108 -5.49 12.09 8.00
CA ASN A 108 -4.93 13.43 7.91
C ASN A 108 -6.03 14.43 7.54
N PRO A 109 -5.99 15.69 8.03
CA PRO A 109 -6.98 16.72 7.69
C PRO A 109 -7.14 17.02 6.19
N ARG A 110 -6.17 16.60 5.37
CA ARG A 110 -6.18 16.77 3.91
C ARG A 110 -6.34 15.44 3.14
N GLN A 111 -6.72 14.36 3.81
CA GLN A 111 -7.12 13.14 3.12
C GLN A 111 -8.46 13.34 2.43
N LEU A 112 -8.61 12.79 1.23
CA LEU A 112 -9.89 12.79 0.51
C LEU A 112 -10.98 12.06 1.31
N VAL A 113 -12.20 12.55 1.15
CA VAL A 113 -13.42 11.92 1.73
C VAL A 113 -14.42 11.66 0.61
N ILE A 114 -15.08 10.53 0.63
CA ILE A 114 -16.22 10.27 -0.26
C ILE A 114 -17.52 10.68 0.42
N ALA A 115 -18.04 11.83 0.01
CA ALA A 115 -19.22 12.48 0.57
C ALA A 115 -20.02 13.18 -0.55
N ALA A 116 -21.21 13.67 -0.23
CA ALA A 116 -22.06 14.35 -1.23
C ALA A 116 -21.35 15.54 -1.89
N HIS A 117 -20.66 16.36 -1.10
CA HIS A 117 -19.99 17.58 -1.58
C HIS A 117 -18.64 17.32 -2.30
N THR A 118 -18.09 16.10 -2.26
CA THR A 118 -16.84 15.75 -2.94
C THR A 118 -17.04 14.94 -4.22
N ARG A 119 -18.29 14.65 -4.59
CA ARG A 119 -18.62 13.79 -5.75
C ARG A 119 -18.02 14.31 -7.05
N GLU A 120 -18.19 15.58 -7.36
CA GLU A 120 -17.68 16.19 -8.59
C GLU A 120 -16.15 16.16 -8.63
N GLY A 121 -15.48 16.44 -7.50
CA GLY A 121 -14.04 16.36 -7.40
C GLY A 121 -13.49 14.96 -7.66
N LEU A 122 -14.13 13.93 -7.08
CA LEU A 122 -13.75 12.54 -7.29
C LEU A 122 -14.02 12.04 -8.71
N ALA A 123 -15.14 12.47 -9.32
CA ALA A 123 -15.41 12.24 -10.76
C ALA A 123 -14.31 12.87 -11.62
N GLY A 124 -13.96 14.13 -11.34
CA GLY A 124 -12.91 14.86 -12.05
C GLY A 124 -11.53 14.20 -11.98
N LEU A 125 -11.19 13.55 -10.86
CA LEU A 125 -9.95 12.75 -10.76
C LEU A 125 -9.97 11.55 -11.72
N ARG A 126 -11.08 10.82 -11.75
CA ARG A 126 -11.24 9.66 -12.64
C ARG A 126 -11.16 10.10 -14.11
N ASP A 127 -11.84 11.18 -14.47
CA ASP A 127 -11.84 11.71 -15.83
C ASP A 127 -10.46 12.19 -16.25
N ALA A 128 -9.74 12.92 -15.40
CA ALA A 128 -8.36 13.36 -15.66
C ALA A 128 -7.40 12.18 -15.89
N LEU A 129 -7.58 11.07 -15.14
CA LEU A 129 -6.82 9.84 -15.33
C LEU A 129 -7.13 9.22 -16.69
N ILE A 130 -8.41 9.08 -17.06
CA ILE A 130 -8.85 8.47 -18.32
C ILE A 130 -8.39 9.30 -19.52
N GLU A 131 -8.54 10.61 -19.44
CA GLU A 131 -8.09 11.53 -20.49
C GLU A 131 -6.59 11.38 -20.74
N GLU A 132 -5.80 11.42 -19.67
CA GLU A 132 -4.35 11.27 -19.76
C GLU A 132 -3.95 9.88 -20.25
N HIS A 133 -4.68 8.83 -19.85
CA HIS A 133 -4.45 7.48 -20.33
C HIS A 133 -4.72 7.36 -21.84
N ARG A 134 -5.83 7.89 -22.33
CA ARG A 134 -6.15 7.95 -23.78
C ARG A 134 -5.10 8.73 -24.55
N ARG A 135 -4.67 9.89 -24.02
CA ARG A 135 -3.63 10.72 -24.65
C ARG A 135 -2.31 9.97 -24.82
N THR A 136 -1.95 9.13 -23.83
CA THR A 136 -0.65 8.45 -23.78
C THR A 136 -0.64 7.10 -24.47
N THR A 137 -1.77 6.37 -24.46
CA THR A 137 -1.86 4.99 -24.99
C THR A 137 -2.74 4.85 -26.22
N GLY A 138 -3.46 5.90 -26.58
CA GLY A 138 -4.40 5.91 -27.71
C GLY A 138 -5.77 5.29 -27.41
N SER A 139 -5.95 4.60 -26.28
CA SER A 139 -7.21 3.91 -25.94
C SER A 139 -7.30 3.61 -24.45
N ASP A 140 -8.52 3.70 -23.91
CA ASP A 140 -8.85 3.24 -22.55
C ASP A 140 -9.41 1.80 -22.52
N ALA A 141 -9.49 1.10 -23.63
CA ALA A 141 -9.94 -0.29 -23.66
C ALA A 141 -9.16 -1.17 -22.66
N GLY A 142 -9.90 -1.94 -21.85
CA GLY A 142 -9.33 -2.78 -20.80
C GLY A 142 -8.77 -2.03 -19.58
N LEU A 143 -9.02 -0.72 -19.46
CA LEU A 143 -8.73 0.05 -18.24
C LEU A 143 -9.76 -0.31 -17.17
N PHE A 144 -9.28 -0.66 -15.96
CA PHE A 144 -10.08 -1.07 -14.81
C PHE A 144 -9.67 -0.22 -13.60
N ILE A 145 -10.57 0.67 -13.19
CA ILE A 145 -10.27 1.73 -12.21
C ILE A 145 -11.07 1.48 -10.92
N GLY A 146 -10.37 1.33 -9.81
CA GLY A 146 -10.95 1.27 -8.49
C GLY A 146 -10.77 2.53 -7.68
N ILE A 147 -11.42 2.56 -6.53
CA ILE A 147 -11.20 3.51 -5.46
C ILE A 147 -11.05 2.78 -4.13
N GLN A 148 -10.00 3.07 -3.37
CA GLN A 148 -9.79 2.43 -2.07
C GLN A 148 -10.61 3.14 -0.99
N LEU A 149 -11.54 2.42 -0.37
CA LEU A 149 -12.33 2.89 0.75
C LEU A 149 -11.63 2.57 2.07
N THR A 150 -11.54 3.55 2.95
CA THR A 150 -10.80 3.39 4.20
C THR A 150 -11.44 4.11 5.38
N HIS A 151 -11.18 3.58 6.57
CA HIS A 151 -11.29 4.24 7.86
C HIS A 151 -9.97 4.01 8.60
N SER A 152 -9.32 5.08 9.06
CA SER A 152 -7.94 4.99 9.52
C SER A 152 -7.77 4.39 10.93
N GLY A 153 -8.87 4.17 11.65
CA GLY A 153 -8.87 3.49 12.95
C GLY A 153 -7.94 4.17 13.95
N ARG A 154 -7.00 3.43 14.48
CA ARG A 154 -5.94 3.88 15.41
C ARG A 154 -5.18 5.11 14.92
N TYR A 155 -5.10 5.32 13.62
CA TYR A 155 -4.35 6.42 13.01
C TYR A 155 -5.24 7.57 12.54
N CYS A 156 -6.49 7.66 13.05
CA CYS A 156 -7.36 8.79 12.76
C CYS A 156 -6.77 10.11 13.25
N ARG A 157 -6.87 11.11 12.36
CA ARG A 157 -6.39 12.48 12.57
C ARG A 157 -7.18 13.43 11.67
N PRO A 158 -8.51 13.52 11.88
CA PRO A 158 -9.40 14.21 10.93
C PRO A 158 -9.29 15.72 10.94
N ASN A 159 -8.99 16.32 12.11
CA ASN A 159 -9.15 17.76 12.32
C ASN A 159 -7.83 18.53 12.27
N GLN A 160 -6.79 18.07 12.95
CA GLN A 160 -5.50 18.74 13.01
C GLN A 160 -4.36 17.76 12.75
N HIS A 161 -3.32 18.23 12.05
CA HIS A 161 -2.20 17.38 11.62
C HIS A 161 -1.40 16.81 12.80
N ASP A 162 -1.28 17.52 13.89
CA ASP A 162 -0.50 17.18 15.09
C ASP A 162 -1.34 16.60 16.25
N GLN A 163 -2.66 16.49 16.06
CA GLN A 163 -3.59 15.95 17.07
C GLN A 163 -4.20 14.62 16.62
N PRO A 164 -3.66 13.47 17.08
CA PRO A 164 -4.29 12.17 16.85
C PRO A 164 -5.65 12.08 17.57
N GLU A 165 -6.63 11.49 16.90
CA GLU A 165 -7.97 11.17 17.41
C GLU A 165 -8.26 9.69 17.14
N PRO A 166 -7.52 8.75 17.78
CA PRO A 166 -7.60 7.34 17.49
C PRO A 166 -9.01 6.76 17.72
N ARG A 167 -9.41 5.86 16.82
CA ARG A 167 -10.63 5.05 16.92
C ARG A 167 -10.20 3.59 16.95
N ILE A 168 -9.96 3.04 18.16
CA ILE A 168 -9.33 1.75 18.37
C ILE A 168 -10.34 0.65 18.68
N LEU A 169 -10.02 -0.58 18.25
CA LEU A 169 -10.84 -1.77 18.49
C LEU A 169 -10.45 -2.51 19.77
N TYR A 170 -9.19 -2.43 20.16
CA TYR A 170 -8.61 -3.10 21.32
C TYR A 170 -7.38 -2.34 21.79
N HIS A 171 -7.00 -2.54 23.03
CA HIS A 171 -5.76 -2.00 23.58
C HIS A 171 -4.56 -2.82 23.09
N HIS A 172 -3.59 -2.13 22.50
CA HIS A 172 -2.35 -2.73 22.03
C HIS A 172 -1.18 -2.21 22.89
N PRO A 173 -0.52 -3.06 23.67
CA PRO A 173 0.43 -2.62 24.71
C PRO A 173 1.59 -1.77 24.18
N ILE A 174 2.02 -1.99 22.94
CA ILE A 174 3.09 -1.23 22.30
C ILE A 174 2.54 0.01 21.58
N LEU A 175 1.49 -0.13 20.76
CA LEU A 175 1.00 0.98 19.94
C LEU A 175 0.28 2.04 20.77
N ASP A 176 -0.44 1.65 21.84
CA ASP A 176 -1.09 2.60 22.74
C ASP A 176 -0.03 3.46 23.45
N ARG A 177 1.04 2.82 23.95
CA ARG A 177 2.19 3.53 24.52
C ARG A 177 2.83 4.51 23.50
N LYS A 178 3.01 4.10 22.24
CA LYS A 178 3.55 4.98 21.18
C LYS A 178 2.65 6.16 20.87
N LEU A 179 1.34 5.98 20.94
CA LEU A 179 0.35 7.04 20.76
C LEU A 179 0.03 7.81 22.05
N LYS A 180 0.62 7.41 23.20
CA LYS A 180 0.40 7.98 24.53
C LYS A 180 -1.08 7.91 24.94
N LEU A 181 -1.77 6.83 24.60
CA LEU A 181 -3.15 6.62 25.01
C LEU A 181 -3.19 6.18 26.47
N PRO A 182 -4.15 6.66 27.27
CA PRO A 182 -4.38 6.14 28.62
C PRO A 182 -4.95 4.73 28.58
N ASP A 183 -4.79 3.98 29.67
CA ASP A 183 -5.23 2.58 29.75
C ASP A 183 -6.75 2.42 29.62
N ASP A 184 -7.52 3.45 29.95
CA ASP A 184 -8.98 3.53 29.84
C ASP A 184 -9.47 4.23 28.57
N TYR A 185 -8.61 4.39 27.56
CA TYR A 185 -9.00 5.02 26.30
C TYR A 185 -10.17 4.25 25.65
N PRO A 186 -11.25 4.94 25.22
CA PRO A 186 -12.47 4.28 24.78
C PRO A 186 -12.25 3.43 23.51
N LEU A 187 -12.78 2.20 23.54
CA LEU A 187 -12.84 1.32 22.38
C LEU A 187 -14.10 1.62 21.56
N LEU A 188 -14.03 1.41 20.24
CA LEU A 188 -15.19 1.44 19.37
C LEU A 188 -16.26 0.44 19.88
N THR A 189 -17.47 0.92 20.10
CA THR A 189 -18.64 0.08 20.40
C THR A 189 -19.14 -0.66 19.15
N ASP A 190 -19.92 -1.71 19.33
CA ASP A 190 -20.52 -2.45 18.21
C ASP A 190 -21.50 -1.55 17.41
N ASP A 191 -22.20 -0.61 18.07
CA ASP A 191 -23.07 0.38 17.39
C ASP A 191 -22.27 1.36 16.53
N GLU A 192 -21.12 1.85 17.01
CA GLU A 192 -20.22 2.68 16.22
C GLU A 192 -19.64 1.92 15.02
N ILE A 193 -19.29 0.64 15.20
CA ILE A 193 -18.85 -0.23 14.11
C ILE A 193 -19.95 -0.39 13.07
N ALA A 194 -21.20 -0.63 13.48
CA ALA A 194 -22.33 -0.72 12.58
C ALA A 194 -22.58 0.59 11.81
N ALA A 195 -22.37 1.74 12.45
CA ALA A 195 -22.45 3.04 11.78
C ALA A 195 -21.33 3.20 10.73
N ILE A 196 -20.10 2.79 11.03
CA ILE A 196 -18.97 2.81 10.07
C ILE A 196 -19.26 1.89 8.88
N ILE A 197 -19.83 0.69 9.09
CA ILE A 197 -20.22 -0.22 8.00
C ILE A 197 -21.20 0.46 7.04
N LYS A 198 -22.20 1.18 7.56
CA LYS A 198 -23.15 1.95 6.73
C LYS A 198 -22.45 3.04 5.90
N GLU A 199 -21.38 3.66 6.43
CA GLU A 199 -20.57 4.60 5.68
C GLU A 199 -19.83 3.94 4.51
N PHE A 200 -19.33 2.71 4.68
CA PHE A 200 -18.77 1.93 3.56
C PHE A 200 -19.83 1.63 2.50
N HIS A 201 -21.05 1.27 2.87
CA HIS A 201 -22.15 1.04 1.93
C HIS A 201 -22.46 2.30 1.12
N ARG A 202 -22.62 3.44 1.79
CA ARG A 202 -22.85 4.75 1.16
C ARG A 202 -21.69 5.12 0.21
N ALA A 203 -20.45 4.94 0.65
CA ALA A 203 -19.25 5.23 -0.13
C ALA A 203 -19.17 4.36 -1.39
N ALA A 204 -19.43 3.07 -1.27
CA ALA A 204 -19.44 2.15 -2.42
C ALA A 204 -20.53 2.49 -3.43
N LYS A 205 -21.77 2.82 -2.96
CA LYS A 205 -22.84 3.30 -3.82
C LYS A 205 -22.38 4.55 -4.60
N THR A 206 -21.79 5.52 -3.91
CA THR A 206 -21.27 6.74 -4.53
C THR A 206 -20.19 6.42 -5.56
N ALA A 207 -19.22 5.54 -5.25
CA ALA A 207 -18.18 5.13 -6.18
C ALA A 207 -18.76 4.49 -7.45
N HIS A 208 -19.78 3.63 -7.30
CA HIS A 208 -20.48 3.02 -8.43
C HIS A 208 -21.17 4.07 -9.32
N GLU A 209 -21.90 5.02 -8.72
CA GLU A 209 -22.56 6.12 -9.43
C GLU A 209 -21.58 7.06 -10.14
N LEU A 210 -20.33 7.18 -9.65
CA LEU A 210 -19.24 7.93 -10.29
C LEU A 210 -18.52 7.12 -11.39
N GLY A 211 -18.91 5.86 -11.63
CA GLY A 211 -18.39 5.02 -12.70
C GLY A 211 -17.05 4.36 -12.40
N PHE A 212 -16.68 4.18 -11.13
CA PHE A 212 -15.57 3.31 -10.77
C PHE A 212 -15.95 1.85 -11.02
N ASP A 213 -15.00 1.04 -11.50
CA ASP A 213 -15.23 -0.36 -11.84
C ASP A 213 -15.24 -1.26 -10.60
N PHE A 214 -14.50 -0.88 -9.57
CA PHE A 214 -14.48 -1.59 -8.28
C PHE A 214 -14.18 -0.68 -7.09
N VAL A 215 -14.49 -1.18 -5.90
CA VAL A 215 -14.02 -0.60 -4.64
C VAL A 215 -13.08 -1.57 -3.95
N ASP A 216 -12.01 -1.03 -3.37
CA ASP A 216 -11.10 -1.79 -2.51
C ASP A 216 -11.44 -1.52 -1.05
N ILE A 217 -11.78 -2.57 -0.29
CA ILE A 217 -12.00 -2.49 1.15
C ILE A 217 -10.66 -2.70 1.84
N LYS A 218 -10.06 -1.60 2.30
CA LYS A 218 -8.68 -1.59 2.83
C LYS A 218 -8.52 -2.42 4.10
N HIS A 219 -7.80 -3.54 4.01
CA HIS A 219 -7.42 -4.43 5.12
C HIS A 219 -5.90 -4.49 5.29
N CYS A 220 -5.22 -3.33 5.28
CA CYS A 220 -3.77 -3.26 5.35
C CYS A 220 -3.28 -2.05 6.15
N HIS A 221 -1.98 -2.05 6.45
CA HIS A 221 -1.23 -0.93 6.99
C HIS A 221 -1.59 -0.52 8.43
N GLY A 222 -2.25 -1.37 9.20
CA GLY A 222 -2.69 -1.05 10.56
C GLY A 222 -3.93 -0.13 10.63
N TYR A 223 -4.64 0.09 9.49
CA TYR A 223 -5.91 0.79 9.50
C TYR A 223 -7.06 -0.10 9.98
N LEU A 224 -8.25 0.45 10.13
CA LEU A 224 -9.36 -0.21 10.82
C LEU A 224 -9.66 -1.63 10.32
N GLY A 225 -9.73 -1.86 9.00
CA GLY A 225 -9.95 -3.19 8.44
C GLY A 225 -8.84 -4.18 8.81
N HIS A 226 -7.57 -3.74 8.82
CA HIS A 226 -6.45 -4.57 9.27
C HIS A 226 -6.47 -4.79 10.79
N GLU A 227 -6.86 -3.77 11.55
CA GLU A 227 -6.99 -3.85 13.01
C GLU A 227 -8.06 -4.87 13.42
N PHE A 228 -9.18 -5.00 12.67
CA PHE A 228 -10.15 -6.06 12.88
C PHE A 228 -9.53 -7.46 12.79
N LEU A 229 -8.68 -7.71 11.79
CA LEU A 229 -8.02 -9.01 11.64
C LEU A 229 -7.13 -9.37 12.84
N SER A 230 -6.57 -8.36 13.51
CA SER A 230 -5.70 -8.49 14.69
C SER A 230 -6.45 -8.40 16.03
N ALA A 231 -7.79 -8.30 16.02
CA ALA A 231 -8.61 -8.06 17.22
C ALA A 231 -8.85 -9.32 18.07
N HIS A 232 -7.79 -10.12 18.33
CA HIS A 232 -7.88 -11.36 19.12
C HIS A 232 -8.29 -11.11 20.57
N THR A 233 -7.97 -9.95 21.13
CA THR A 233 -8.24 -9.60 22.52
C THR A 233 -9.52 -8.79 22.73
N ARG A 234 -10.18 -8.37 21.63
CA ARG A 234 -11.48 -7.70 21.71
C ARG A 234 -12.57 -8.71 22.07
N GLU A 235 -13.42 -8.34 23.00
CA GLU A 235 -14.65 -9.07 23.32
C GLU A 235 -15.80 -8.68 22.38
N GLY A 236 -16.88 -9.48 22.34
CA GLY A 236 -18.09 -9.20 21.60
C GLY A 236 -18.09 -9.68 20.15
N ASN A 237 -18.96 -9.09 19.33
CA ASN A 237 -19.29 -9.61 17.99
C ASN A 237 -18.22 -9.39 16.92
N TYR A 238 -17.24 -8.53 17.17
CA TYR A 238 -16.22 -8.13 16.19
C TYR A 238 -14.79 -8.46 16.66
N GLY A 239 -14.61 -9.40 17.58
CA GLY A 239 -13.30 -9.79 18.08
C GLY A 239 -13.22 -11.23 18.54
N GLY A 240 -12.02 -11.68 18.95
CA GLY A 240 -11.73 -13.03 19.40
C GLY A 240 -11.63 -14.03 18.25
N SER A 241 -12.71 -14.73 17.92
CA SER A 241 -12.72 -15.74 16.86
C SER A 241 -12.48 -15.15 15.46
N PHE A 242 -11.98 -15.97 14.54
CA PHE A 242 -11.78 -15.56 13.15
C PHE A 242 -13.09 -15.07 12.50
N ASP A 243 -14.21 -15.75 12.75
CA ASP A 243 -15.52 -15.34 12.22
C ASP A 243 -15.93 -13.95 12.71
N ASN A 244 -15.73 -13.66 14.00
CA ASN A 244 -16.03 -12.34 14.54
C ASN A 244 -15.09 -11.27 14.02
N ARG A 245 -13.78 -11.54 13.93
CA ARG A 245 -12.79 -10.61 13.39
C ARG A 245 -12.99 -10.31 11.90
N THR A 246 -13.62 -11.20 11.14
CA THR A 246 -13.96 -11.03 9.73
C THR A 246 -15.39 -10.54 9.50
N ARG A 247 -16.23 -10.42 10.53
CA ARG A 247 -17.63 -9.97 10.46
C ARG A 247 -17.74 -8.59 9.81
N PHE A 248 -16.88 -7.66 10.16
CA PHE A 248 -16.81 -6.32 9.56
C PHE A 248 -16.75 -6.38 8.03
N LEU A 249 -15.87 -7.19 7.47
CA LEU A 249 -15.76 -7.37 6.02
C LEU A 249 -17.03 -8.01 5.44
N ARG A 250 -17.54 -9.08 6.07
CA ARG A 250 -18.74 -9.81 5.60
C ARG A 250 -19.96 -8.88 5.49
N GLU A 251 -20.20 -8.06 6.50
CA GLU A 251 -21.31 -7.11 6.53
C GLU A 251 -21.14 -5.98 5.50
N ILE A 252 -19.91 -5.46 5.33
CA ILE A 252 -19.62 -4.48 4.28
C ILE A 252 -19.91 -5.08 2.90
N VAL A 253 -19.40 -6.27 2.59
CA VAL A 253 -19.60 -6.94 1.29
C VAL A 253 -21.07 -7.19 1.01
N GLN A 254 -21.81 -7.70 2.00
CA GLN A 254 -23.25 -7.95 1.86
C GLN A 254 -24.02 -6.66 1.54
N GLY A 255 -23.70 -5.57 2.24
CA GLY A 255 -24.36 -4.29 2.00
C GLY A 255 -23.98 -3.67 0.65
N ILE A 256 -22.72 -3.75 0.24
CA ILE A 256 -22.29 -3.25 -1.08
C ILE A 256 -23.06 -3.96 -2.20
N ARG A 257 -23.19 -5.28 -2.14
CA ARG A 257 -23.96 -6.04 -3.13
C ARG A 257 -25.42 -5.63 -3.22
N SER A 258 -25.99 -5.20 -2.09
CA SER A 258 -27.37 -4.69 -2.04
C SER A 258 -27.51 -3.30 -2.65
N VAL A 259 -26.55 -2.38 -2.37
CA VAL A 259 -26.69 -0.95 -2.73
C VAL A 259 -26.02 -0.58 -4.06
N ALA A 260 -25.08 -1.42 -4.54
CA ALA A 260 -24.32 -1.22 -5.76
C ALA A 260 -24.14 -2.56 -6.51
N PRO A 261 -25.23 -3.18 -6.97
CA PRO A 261 -25.14 -4.44 -7.69
C PRO A 261 -24.35 -4.26 -8.99
N GLY A 262 -23.40 -5.18 -9.22
CA GLY A 262 -22.48 -5.11 -10.38
C GLY A 262 -21.17 -4.36 -10.12
N LEU A 263 -21.03 -3.62 -9.02
CA LEU A 263 -19.75 -3.06 -8.60
C LEU A 263 -18.82 -4.19 -8.13
N SER A 264 -17.64 -4.34 -8.74
CA SER A 264 -16.64 -5.30 -8.28
C SER A 264 -16.04 -4.90 -6.93
N ILE A 265 -15.64 -5.89 -6.14
CA ILE A 265 -15.00 -5.67 -4.84
C ILE A 265 -13.58 -6.25 -4.89
N GLY A 266 -12.62 -5.48 -4.41
CA GLY A 266 -11.26 -5.93 -4.16
C GLY A 266 -10.88 -5.71 -2.70
N VAL A 267 -9.82 -6.39 -2.26
CA VAL A 267 -9.25 -6.22 -0.92
C VAL A 267 -7.76 -6.04 -1.02
N ARG A 268 -7.23 -4.94 -0.49
CA ARG A 268 -5.81 -4.81 -0.23
C ARG A 268 -5.51 -5.30 1.18
N LEU A 269 -4.69 -6.35 1.27
CA LEU A 269 -4.42 -7.09 2.48
C LEU A 269 -2.96 -6.94 2.90
N SER A 270 -2.68 -6.57 4.16
CA SER A 270 -1.42 -6.93 4.81
C SER A 270 -1.48 -8.40 5.16
N ALA A 271 -0.79 -9.22 4.37
CA ALA A 271 -0.87 -10.69 4.49
C ALA A 271 -0.31 -11.20 5.83
N PHE A 272 0.58 -10.44 6.43
CA PHE A 272 1.06 -10.64 7.78
C PHE A 272 1.44 -9.31 8.40
N ASP A 273 1.46 -9.29 9.70
CA ASP A 273 2.00 -8.23 10.53
C ASP A 273 3.04 -8.83 11.48
N THR A 274 3.98 -8.04 11.94
CA THR A 274 4.96 -8.47 12.94
C THR A 274 4.89 -7.55 14.14
N ILE A 275 5.54 -7.94 15.21
CA ILE A 275 5.75 -7.05 16.35
C ILE A 275 6.22 -5.67 15.84
N PRO A 276 5.74 -4.55 16.42
CA PRO A 276 6.26 -3.22 16.07
C PRO A 276 7.76 -3.09 16.29
N PHE A 277 8.41 -2.28 15.46
CA PHE A 277 9.82 -1.97 15.53
C PHE A 277 10.07 -0.55 16.03
N GLN A 278 11.27 -0.31 16.53
CA GLN A 278 11.77 0.99 16.97
C GLN A 278 13.22 1.20 16.49
N PRO A 279 13.72 2.44 16.43
CA PRO A 279 15.14 2.68 16.22
C PRO A 279 15.97 2.08 17.36
N ASP A 280 17.07 1.42 17.05
CA ASP A 280 18.01 0.94 18.07
C ASP A 280 18.57 2.13 18.87
N PRO A 281 18.28 2.25 20.18
CA PRO A 281 18.73 3.40 20.98
C PRO A 281 20.25 3.43 21.15
N LEU A 282 20.92 2.28 21.14
CA LEU A 282 22.36 2.16 21.31
C LEU A 282 23.14 2.58 20.05
N ARG A 283 22.49 2.53 18.88
CA ARG A 283 23.06 2.91 17.57
C ARG A 283 22.46 4.18 16.99
N SER A 284 21.61 4.87 17.75
CA SER A 284 21.05 6.18 17.42
C SER A 284 21.95 7.31 17.95
N ALA A 285 22.02 8.40 17.20
CA ALA A 285 22.71 9.63 17.60
C ALA A 285 21.88 10.85 17.16
N LYS A 286 22.22 12.05 17.65
CA LYS A 286 21.54 13.28 17.24
C LYS A 286 21.52 13.41 15.70
N GLY A 287 20.33 13.49 15.11
CA GLY A 287 20.16 13.58 13.65
C GLY A 287 20.36 12.28 12.87
N LYS A 288 20.57 11.14 13.55
CA LYS A 288 20.76 9.85 12.91
C LYS A 288 20.04 8.75 13.68
N LEU A 289 18.95 8.27 13.14
CA LEU A 289 18.23 7.12 13.72
C LEU A 289 19.01 5.82 13.46
N GLY A 290 19.12 4.98 14.50
CA GLY A 290 19.66 3.64 14.41
C GLY A 290 18.83 2.71 13.53
N PRO A 291 19.34 1.51 13.21
CA PRO A 291 18.57 0.50 12.50
C PRO A 291 17.36 0.06 13.32
N GLY A 292 16.33 -0.42 12.64
CA GLY A 292 15.13 -0.96 13.28
C GLY A 292 15.46 -2.20 14.11
N ILE A 293 14.92 -2.26 15.32
CA ILE A 293 14.90 -3.46 16.16
C ILE A 293 13.47 -3.71 16.64
N PRO A 294 13.09 -4.98 16.91
CA PRO A 294 11.80 -5.27 17.51
C PRO A 294 11.63 -4.53 18.84
N GLU A 295 10.43 -4.08 19.14
CA GLU A 295 10.09 -3.62 20.50
C GLU A 295 10.25 -4.76 21.49
N PRO A 296 10.60 -4.49 22.77
CA PRO A 296 10.63 -5.50 23.82
C PRO A 296 9.28 -6.22 23.94
N HIS A 297 9.28 -7.54 23.84
CA HIS A 297 8.03 -8.30 23.71
C HIS A 297 8.00 -9.65 24.46
N ASP A 298 9.05 -10.05 25.14
CA ASP A 298 9.12 -11.34 25.86
C ASP A 298 7.95 -11.50 26.86
N HIS A 299 7.53 -10.41 27.48
CA HIS A 299 6.40 -10.35 28.41
C HIS A 299 5.02 -10.41 27.73
N LEU A 300 4.97 -10.36 26.40
CA LEU A 300 3.74 -10.41 25.60
C LEU A 300 3.52 -11.76 24.90
N ILE A 301 4.35 -12.76 25.21
CA ILE A 301 4.24 -14.11 24.62
C ILE A 301 3.21 -14.93 25.42
N PRO A 302 2.23 -15.60 24.78
CA PRO A 302 1.97 -15.61 23.33
C PRO A 302 1.39 -14.28 22.82
N TYR A 303 1.97 -13.78 21.71
CA TYR A 303 1.60 -12.49 21.12
C TYR A 303 0.22 -12.56 20.45
N ARG A 304 -0.70 -11.65 20.82
CA ARG A 304 -2.11 -11.69 20.43
C ARG A 304 -2.59 -10.38 19.78
N TRP A 305 -1.70 -9.61 19.18
CA TRP A 305 -2.00 -8.27 18.63
C TRP A 305 -1.57 -8.10 17.16
N GLY A 306 -1.35 -9.19 16.45
CA GLY A 306 -1.00 -9.19 15.04
C GLY A 306 -1.80 -10.22 14.26
N PHE A 307 -1.97 -9.99 12.97
CA PHE A 307 -2.57 -10.92 12.01
C PHE A 307 -1.47 -11.59 11.18
N GLY A 308 -1.57 -12.89 10.94
CA GLY A 308 -0.60 -13.61 10.12
C GLY A 308 0.81 -13.67 10.75
N VAL A 309 0.90 -13.71 12.07
CA VAL A 309 2.15 -13.71 12.85
C VAL A 309 2.21 -14.92 13.77
N ASP A 310 3.40 -15.50 13.90
CA ASP A 310 3.63 -16.57 14.88
C ASP A 310 3.51 -16.00 16.31
N PRO A 311 2.59 -16.51 17.15
CA PRO A 311 2.38 -15.98 18.49
C PRO A 311 3.55 -16.24 19.45
N LEU A 312 4.40 -17.22 19.18
CA LEU A 312 5.59 -17.53 19.99
C LEU A 312 6.84 -16.82 19.48
N HIS A 313 6.87 -16.48 18.18
CA HIS A 313 7.97 -15.80 17.51
C HIS A 313 7.44 -14.58 16.71
N PRO A 314 7.00 -13.49 17.35
CA PRO A 314 6.23 -12.42 16.69
C PRO A 314 7.03 -11.56 15.70
N THR A 315 8.28 -11.90 15.44
CA THR A 315 9.06 -11.39 14.31
C THR A 315 8.92 -12.23 13.04
N GLN A 316 8.21 -13.37 13.10
CA GLN A 316 8.02 -14.31 12.00
C GLN A 316 6.58 -14.31 11.54
N ALA A 317 6.37 -14.44 10.23
CA ALA A 317 5.05 -14.59 9.63
C ALA A 317 4.53 -16.02 9.82
N ASP A 318 3.23 -16.14 10.14
CA ASP A 318 2.44 -17.36 10.03
C ASP A 318 1.22 -17.08 9.13
N LEU A 319 1.23 -17.64 7.93
CA LEU A 319 0.19 -17.38 6.93
C LEU A 319 -1.07 -18.24 7.09
N THR A 320 -1.21 -19.00 8.17
CA THR A 320 -2.37 -19.90 8.38
C THR A 320 -3.69 -19.15 8.31
N GLU A 321 -3.85 -18.07 9.09
CA GLU A 321 -5.06 -17.25 9.04
C GLU A 321 -5.17 -16.43 7.74
N THR A 322 -4.06 -16.09 7.11
CA THR A 322 -4.04 -15.43 5.81
C THR A 322 -4.64 -16.31 4.72
N PHE A 323 -4.31 -17.60 4.72
CA PHE A 323 -4.96 -18.57 3.83
C PHE A 323 -6.46 -18.70 4.12
N GLN A 324 -6.86 -18.73 5.39
CA GLN A 324 -8.29 -18.74 5.77
C GLN A 324 -9.01 -17.48 5.27
N PHE A 325 -8.34 -16.32 5.36
CA PHE A 325 -8.92 -15.06 4.88
C PHE A 325 -9.08 -15.03 3.35
N LEU A 326 -8.15 -15.58 2.58
CA LEU A 326 -8.31 -15.68 1.14
C LEU A 326 -9.41 -16.70 0.77
N SER A 327 -9.55 -17.82 1.51
CA SER A 327 -10.69 -18.72 1.33
C SER A 327 -12.02 -18.00 1.60
N LEU A 328 -12.09 -17.16 2.63
CA LEU A 328 -13.25 -16.32 2.88
C LEU A 328 -13.52 -15.35 1.73
N LEU A 329 -12.49 -14.77 1.09
CA LEU A 329 -12.69 -13.91 -0.08
C LEU A 329 -13.29 -14.69 -1.25
N GLU A 330 -12.85 -15.93 -1.52
CA GLU A 330 -13.47 -16.80 -2.52
C GLU A 330 -14.94 -17.11 -2.18
N ASP A 331 -15.25 -17.46 -0.94
CA ASP A 331 -16.62 -17.70 -0.46
C ASP A 331 -17.51 -16.46 -0.62
N LEU A 332 -16.92 -15.28 -0.48
CA LEU A 332 -17.56 -14.00 -0.74
C LEU A 332 -17.51 -13.57 -2.21
N ASP A 333 -17.13 -14.43 -3.15
CA ASP A 333 -16.99 -14.13 -4.57
C ASP A 333 -16.14 -12.86 -4.85
N ILE A 334 -15.05 -12.70 -4.10
CA ILE A 334 -14.07 -11.63 -4.29
C ILE A 334 -12.81 -12.21 -4.89
N HIS A 335 -12.55 -11.87 -6.16
CA HIS A 335 -11.41 -12.41 -6.92
C HIS A 335 -10.24 -11.44 -7.09
N LEU A 336 -10.37 -10.20 -6.60
CA LEU A 336 -9.32 -9.17 -6.66
C LEU A 336 -8.63 -9.03 -5.31
N VAL A 337 -7.33 -9.34 -5.24
CA VAL A 337 -6.54 -9.15 -4.02
C VAL A 337 -5.19 -8.47 -4.32
N ASN A 338 -4.86 -7.45 -3.52
CA ASN A 338 -3.61 -6.72 -3.61
C ASN A 338 -2.80 -6.97 -2.34
N ILE A 339 -1.70 -7.69 -2.47
CA ILE A 339 -0.92 -8.16 -1.32
C ILE A 339 0.12 -7.13 -0.91
N THR A 340 0.20 -6.88 0.37
CA THR A 340 1.27 -6.15 1.06
C THR A 340 1.54 -6.82 2.41
N ALA A 341 2.39 -6.25 3.24
CA ALA A 341 2.68 -6.76 4.59
C ALA A 341 2.97 -5.60 5.54
N GLY A 342 2.69 -5.81 6.82
CA GLY A 342 3.00 -4.86 7.89
C GLY A 342 2.35 -3.50 7.75
N SER A 343 2.95 -2.50 8.40
CA SER A 343 2.45 -1.12 8.47
C SER A 343 3.56 -0.09 8.27
N PRO A 344 3.29 1.03 7.57
CA PRO A 344 4.24 2.12 7.44
C PRO A 344 4.50 2.90 8.76
N TYR A 345 3.69 2.65 9.79
CA TYR A 345 3.76 3.36 11.05
C TYR A 345 4.66 2.68 12.09
N TYR A 346 4.85 1.35 11.99
CA TYR A 346 5.60 0.62 13.02
C TYR A 346 6.54 -0.49 12.51
N ASN A 347 6.40 -0.93 11.24
CA ASN A 347 7.39 -1.81 10.57
C ASN A 347 7.60 -1.42 9.09
N PRO A 348 7.99 -0.14 8.83
CA PRO A 348 8.14 0.39 7.47
C PRO A 348 9.18 -0.33 6.62
N HIS A 349 10.18 -1.00 7.19
CA HIS A 349 11.17 -1.78 6.46
C HIS A 349 10.55 -2.98 5.73
N ILE A 350 9.48 -3.57 6.31
CA ILE A 350 8.69 -4.64 5.68
C ILE A 350 7.73 -4.05 4.66
N GLN A 351 6.89 -3.08 5.07
CA GLN A 351 5.80 -2.56 4.26
C GLN A 351 6.28 -1.82 3.00
N ARG A 352 7.37 -1.09 3.10
CA ARG A 352 7.92 -0.29 2.00
C ARG A 352 9.45 -0.24 2.03
N PRO A 353 10.12 -1.32 1.63
CA PRO A 353 11.57 -1.39 1.64
C PRO A 353 12.20 -0.14 1.02
N ALA A 354 13.17 0.45 1.70
CA ALA A 354 13.84 1.67 1.28
C ALA A 354 15.21 1.79 1.95
N LEU A 355 16.19 2.26 1.19
CA LEU A 355 17.53 2.56 1.75
C LEU A 355 17.48 3.79 2.66
N TYR A 356 16.65 4.76 2.28
CA TYR A 356 16.46 6.01 3.03
C TYR A 356 15.05 6.00 3.65
N PRO A 357 14.94 5.81 4.97
CA PRO A 357 13.64 5.78 5.63
C PRO A 357 12.98 7.17 5.64
N PRO A 358 11.65 7.25 5.85
CA PRO A 358 10.99 8.53 6.14
C PRO A 358 11.49 9.11 7.46
N SER A 359 11.24 10.39 7.66
CA SER A 359 11.77 11.17 8.78
C SER A 359 11.42 10.69 10.20
N ASP A 360 10.34 9.92 10.33
CA ASP A 360 9.86 9.32 11.59
C ASP A 360 10.09 7.80 11.66
N GLY A 361 10.83 7.26 10.68
CA GLY A 361 11.22 5.85 10.63
C GLY A 361 12.55 5.57 11.33
N TYR A 362 13.15 4.43 11.00
CA TYR A 362 14.47 3.98 11.45
C TYR A 362 15.30 3.54 10.23
N ALA A 363 16.61 3.48 10.36
CA ALA A 363 17.46 2.94 9.30
C ALA A 363 17.10 1.46 9.03
N PRO A 364 17.22 0.96 7.78
CA PRO A 364 16.90 -0.43 7.50
C PRO A 364 17.70 -1.37 8.41
N PRO A 365 17.05 -2.38 9.02
CA PRO A 365 17.74 -3.34 9.88
C PRO A 365 18.68 -4.27 9.09
N GLU A 366 18.38 -4.46 7.82
CA GLU A 366 19.03 -5.37 6.88
C GLU A 366 18.97 -4.81 5.47
N ASP A 367 19.51 -5.51 4.47
CA ASP A 367 19.36 -5.09 3.06
C ASP A 367 17.87 -5.06 2.69
N PRO A 368 17.33 -3.94 2.19
CA PRO A 368 15.92 -3.85 1.86
C PRO A 368 15.41 -4.86 0.81
N LEU A 369 16.31 -5.52 0.07
CA LEU A 369 15.94 -6.66 -0.79
C LEU A 369 15.36 -7.83 -0.01
N VAL A 370 15.71 -8.00 1.27
CA VAL A 370 15.11 -9.02 2.14
C VAL A 370 13.60 -8.76 2.28
N GLY A 371 13.21 -7.53 2.57
CA GLY A 371 11.80 -7.13 2.65
C GLY A 371 11.08 -7.25 1.29
N VAL A 372 11.77 -6.98 0.16
CA VAL A 372 11.21 -7.21 -1.18
C VAL A 372 10.98 -8.69 -1.42
N ALA A 373 11.98 -9.54 -1.19
CA ALA A 373 11.89 -10.99 -1.39
C ALA A 373 10.79 -11.62 -0.52
N LEU A 374 10.68 -11.17 0.74
CA LEU A 374 9.64 -11.63 1.67
C LEU A 374 8.23 -11.34 1.12
N GLN A 375 7.95 -10.11 0.71
CA GLN A 375 6.63 -9.74 0.17
C GLN A 375 6.33 -10.48 -1.15
N MET A 376 7.32 -10.64 -2.03
CA MET A 376 7.16 -11.38 -3.28
C MET A 376 6.92 -12.87 -3.03
N SER A 377 7.64 -13.48 -2.08
CA SER A 377 7.45 -14.89 -1.69
C SER A 377 6.05 -15.13 -1.13
N VAL A 378 5.54 -14.23 -0.29
CA VAL A 378 4.18 -14.33 0.25
C VAL A 378 3.15 -14.23 -0.87
N ALA A 379 3.27 -13.24 -1.77
CA ALA A 379 2.36 -13.11 -2.91
C ALA A 379 2.37 -14.38 -3.78
N ARG A 380 3.54 -14.98 -4.03
CA ARG A 380 3.69 -16.27 -4.75
C ARG A 380 2.94 -17.40 -4.06
N GLN A 381 3.14 -17.58 -2.74
CA GLN A 381 2.48 -18.64 -1.97
C GLN A 381 0.95 -18.50 -2.03
N LEU A 382 0.44 -17.27 -1.88
CA LEU A 382 -0.99 -16.98 -1.99
C LEU A 382 -1.50 -17.27 -3.40
N LYS A 383 -0.78 -16.85 -4.45
CA LYS A 383 -1.16 -17.14 -5.84
C LYS A 383 -1.18 -18.63 -6.16
N GLN A 384 -0.20 -19.39 -5.65
CA GLN A 384 -0.15 -20.85 -5.84
C GLN A 384 -1.34 -21.55 -5.14
N ARG A 385 -1.71 -21.07 -3.94
CA ARG A 385 -2.83 -21.66 -3.18
C ARG A 385 -4.19 -21.27 -3.75
N PHE A 386 -4.32 -20.06 -4.29
CA PHE A 386 -5.55 -19.47 -4.81
C PHE A 386 -5.39 -19.06 -6.29
N PRO A 387 -5.26 -20.04 -7.21
CA PRO A 387 -4.96 -19.76 -8.62
C PRO A 387 -6.05 -18.99 -9.34
N ASN A 388 -7.28 -19.02 -8.84
CA ASN A 388 -8.42 -18.31 -9.42
C ASN A 388 -8.51 -16.84 -9.00
N MET A 389 -7.78 -16.40 -7.99
CA MET A 389 -7.69 -14.98 -7.64
C MET A 389 -6.78 -14.23 -8.60
N ILE A 390 -7.09 -12.96 -8.84
CA ILE A 390 -6.22 -11.97 -9.47
C ILE A 390 -5.36 -11.38 -8.35
N VAL A 391 -4.11 -11.79 -8.28
CA VAL A 391 -3.15 -11.36 -7.25
C VAL A 391 -2.27 -10.25 -7.79
N VAL A 392 -2.31 -9.09 -7.14
CA VAL A 392 -1.40 -7.96 -7.39
C VAL A 392 -0.27 -7.98 -6.38
N GLY A 393 0.96 -8.08 -6.87
CA GLY A 393 2.17 -8.04 -6.04
C GLY A 393 2.64 -6.63 -5.73
N THR A 394 3.50 -6.49 -4.72
CA THR A 394 4.00 -5.20 -4.22
C THR A 394 5.52 -5.19 -3.99
N ALA A 395 6.06 -4.10 -3.47
CA ALA A 395 7.46 -3.84 -3.14
C ALA A 395 8.41 -3.57 -4.34
N TYR A 396 7.96 -3.64 -5.56
CA TYR A 396 8.80 -3.54 -6.77
C TYR A 396 9.57 -2.21 -6.91
N SER A 397 9.09 -1.09 -6.38
CA SER A 397 9.77 0.22 -6.54
C SER A 397 11.21 0.25 -6.00
N TYR A 398 11.54 -0.59 -5.01
CA TYR A 398 12.91 -0.68 -4.48
C TYR A 398 13.88 -1.32 -5.48
N LEU A 399 13.40 -2.15 -6.38
CA LEU A 399 14.22 -2.82 -7.42
C LEU A 399 14.85 -1.86 -8.43
N GLN A 400 14.41 -0.61 -8.47
CA GLN A 400 14.98 0.49 -9.26
C GLN A 400 15.14 0.12 -10.74
N ASP A 401 16.38 0.10 -11.26
CA ASP A 401 16.69 -0.22 -12.65
C ASP A 401 16.32 -1.67 -13.03
N PHE A 402 16.29 -2.59 -12.05
CA PHE A 402 16.00 -4.01 -12.26
C PHE A 402 14.49 -4.34 -12.15
N LEU A 403 13.66 -3.33 -11.84
CA LEU A 403 12.21 -3.51 -11.70
C LEU A 403 11.58 -4.15 -12.96
N PRO A 404 11.88 -3.73 -14.20
CA PRO A 404 11.29 -4.37 -15.38
C PRO A 404 11.65 -5.84 -15.54
N HIS A 405 12.89 -6.22 -15.25
CA HIS A 405 13.38 -7.60 -15.34
C HIS A 405 12.69 -8.52 -14.32
N VAL A 406 12.56 -8.03 -13.09
CA VAL A 406 11.88 -8.76 -12.01
C VAL A 406 10.36 -8.80 -12.24
N ALA A 407 9.76 -7.71 -12.69
CA ALA A 407 8.34 -7.63 -12.99
C ALA A 407 7.94 -8.64 -14.08
N GLN A 408 8.70 -8.68 -15.16
CA GLN A 408 8.49 -9.61 -16.26
C GLN A 408 8.59 -11.07 -15.78
N ALA A 409 9.66 -11.40 -15.07
CA ALA A 409 9.89 -12.74 -14.56
C ALA A 409 8.79 -13.17 -13.56
N ALA A 410 8.39 -12.30 -12.65
CA ALA A 410 7.34 -12.60 -11.67
C ALA A 410 5.99 -12.91 -12.33
N VAL A 411 5.64 -12.20 -13.39
CA VAL A 411 4.42 -12.49 -14.17
C VAL A 411 4.58 -13.77 -14.98
N ARG A 412 5.69 -13.95 -15.69
CA ARG A 412 5.97 -15.12 -16.54
C ARG A 412 5.98 -16.43 -15.74
N GLU A 413 6.53 -16.39 -14.52
CA GLU A 413 6.60 -17.55 -13.63
C GLU A 413 5.33 -17.77 -12.80
N GLY A 414 4.32 -16.90 -12.96
CA GLY A 414 3.05 -17.02 -12.26
C GLY A 414 3.13 -16.73 -10.75
N TRP A 415 4.09 -15.88 -10.32
CA TRP A 415 4.16 -15.44 -8.94
C TRP A 415 3.01 -14.50 -8.60
N VAL A 416 2.61 -13.70 -9.59
CA VAL A 416 1.49 -12.74 -9.49
C VAL A 416 0.80 -12.63 -10.85
N ASP A 417 -0.43 -12.11 -10.86
CA ASP A 417 -1.14 -11.78 -12.11
C ASP A 417 -0.78 -10.39 -12.62
N ALA A 418 -0.53 -9.45 -11.71
CA ALA A 418 -0.12 -8.09 -12.04
C ALA A 418 0.93 -7.54 -11.07
N VAL A 419 1.80 -6.70 -11.59
CA VAL A 419 2.85 -6.01 -10.83
C VAL A 419 2.37 -4.63 -10.41
N GLY A 420 2.27 -4.41 -9.11
CA GLY A 420 1.83 -3.13 -8.55
C GLY A 420 2.99 -2.15 -8.33
N MET A 421 2.88 -0.97 -8.94
CA MET A 421 3.82 0.12 -8.77
C MET A 421 3.27 1.20 -7.84
N GLY A 422 4.07 1.61 -6.86
CA GLY A 422 3.78 2.76 -5.99
C GLY A 422 4.71 3.94 -6.30
N ARG A 423 5.74 4.10 -5.51
CA ARG A 423 6.68 5.26 -5.58
C ARG A 423 7.29 5.52 -6.97
N MET A 424 7.47 4.48 -7.79
CA MET A 424 8.00 4.61 -9.15
C MET A 424 7.08 5.47 -10.03
N ILE A 425 5.76 5.37 -9.85
CA ILE A 425 4.77 6.17 -10.60
C ILE A 425 4.97 7.68 -10.40
N LEU A 426 5.47 8.11 -9.25
CA LEU A 426 5.66 9.53 -8.97
C LEU A 426 6.79 10.17 -9.79
N THR A 427 7.71 9.37 -10.32
CA THR A 427 8.90 9.84 -11.04
C THR A 427 8.97 9.36 -12.47
N TYR A 428 8.68 8.08 -12.68
CA TYR A 428 8.70 7.43 -13.98
C TYR A 428 7.48 6.52 -14.15
N PRO A 429 6.29 7.11 -14.32
CA PRO A 429 5.05 6.36 -14.47
C PRO A 429 5.11 5.34 -15.62
N GLU A 430 5.72 5.69 -16.75
CA GLU A 430 5.79 4.87 -17.96
C GLU A 430 6.81 3.72 -17.92
N LEU A 431 7.61 3.57 -16.86
CA LEU A 431 8.76 2.66 -16.82
C LEU A 431 8.45 1.26 -17.40
N LEU A 432 7.41 0.59 -16.92
CA LEU A 432 7.08 -0.77 -17.36
C LEU A 432 6.49 -0.80 -18.78
N ARG A 433 5.76 0.25 -19.17
CA ARG A 433 5.30 0.39 -20.56
C ARG A 433 6.48 0.56 -21.50
N ASP A 434 7.36 1.52 -21.23
CA ASP A 434 8.54 1.79 -22.06
C ASP A 434 9.43 0.55 -22.18
N ALA A 435 9.68 -0.16 -21.07
CA ALA A 435 10.42 -1.42 -21.07
C ALA A 435 9.77 -2.47 -21.99
N SER A 436 8.45 -2.68 -21.86
CA SER A 436 7.70 -3.65 -22.67
C SER A 436 7.54 -3.26 -24.13
N GLU A 437 7.66 -1.98 -24.44
CA GLU A 437 7.66 -1.44 -25.83
C GLU A 437 9.08 -1.38 -26.43
N GLY A 438 10.10 -1.65 -25.65
CA GLY A 438 11.49 -1.63 -26.08
C GLY A 438 12.07 -0.22 -26.22
N LYS A 439 11.46 0.76 -25.59
CA LYS A 439 11.98 2.12 -25.52
C LYS A 439 13.17 2.20 -24.57
N PRO A 440 14.11 3.15 -24.79
CA PRO A 440 15.22 3.39 -23.86
C PRO A 440 14.71 3.76 -22.46
N ILE A 441 15.31 3.16 -21.44
CA ILE A 441 14.99 3.48 -20.05
C ILE A 441 15.69 4.78 -19.63
N GLU A 442 14.92 5.70 -19.07
CA GLU A 442 15.40 6.98 -18.56
C GLU A 442 15.93 6.85 -17.13
N HIS A 443 17.14 6.35 -16.94
CA HIS A 443 17.73 6.04 -15.63
C HIS A 443 17.67 7.20 -14.61
N LYS A 444 17.68 8.44 -15.06
CA LYS A 444 17.59 9.65 -14.21
C LYS A 444 16.21 9.83 -13.58
N ARG A 445 15.17 9.22 -14.14
CA ARG A 445 13.79 9.25 -13.64
C ARG A 445 13.50 8.11 -12.65
N ILE A 446 14.37 7.12 -12.55
CA ILE A 446 14.18 5.95 -11.67
C ILE A 446 14.12 6.38 -10.20
N CYS A 447 13.06 5.97 -9.51
CA CYS A 447 12.89 6.22 -8.08
C CYS A 447 14.03 5.57 -7.27
N ARG A 448 14.78 6.36 -6.52
CA ARG A 448 15.89 5.90 -5.66
C ARG A 448 15.48 5.71 -4.19
N THR A 449 14.19 5.66 -3.91
CA THR A 449 13.60 5.44 -2.58
C THR A 449 14.10 6.43 -1.50
N PHE A 450 14.23 7.70 -1.86
CA PHE A 450 14.62 8.78 -0.92
C PHE A 450 13.59 9.05 0.17
N SER A 451 12.38 8.53 0.03
CA SER A 451 11.25 8.66 0.96
C SER A 451 10.70 10.08 1.18
N ASP A 452 11.12 11.06 0.41
CA ASP A 452 10.61 12.44 0.50
C ASP A 452 9.10 12.52 0.22
N CYS A 453 8.57 11.67 -0.65
CA CYS A 453 7.12 11.55 -0.90
C CYS A 453 6.30 11.09 0.32
N THR A 454 6.94 10.56 1.36
CA THR A 454 6.31 10.22 2.65
C THR A 454 6.70 11.22 3.73
N THR A 455 7.94 11.69 3.71
CA THR A 455 8.41 12.72 4.66
C THR A 455 7.63 14.02 4.50
N ALA A 456 7.32 14.43 3.27
CA ALA A 456 6.59 15.66 2.98
C ALA A 456 5.19 15.69 3.66
N PRO A 457 4.27 14.73 3.43
CA PRO A 457 2.95 14.78 4.06
C PRO A 457 3.00 14.63 5.59
N ARG A 458 4.02 13.97 6.13
CA ARG A 458 4.27 13.93 7.59
C ARG A 458 4.73 15.26 8.18
N ASN A 459 5.09 16.22 7.33
CA ASN A 459 5.42 17.60 7.69
C ASN A 459 4.39 18.61 7.15
N GLY A 460 3.16 18.16 6.84
CA GLY A 460 2.08 19.00 6.35
C GLY A 460 2.27 19.54 4.93
N LEU A 461 3.15 18.90 4.12
CA LEU A 461 3.43 19.26 2.74
C LEU A 461 2.78 18.25 1.78
N PRO A 462 2.48 18.64 0.52
CA PRO A 462 1.95 17.72 -0.48
C PRO A 462 2.87 16.53 -0.74
N SER A 463 2.29 15.35 -0.97
CA SER A 463 3.05 14.16 -1.38
C SER A 463 3.50 14.27 -2.83
N GLY A 464 4.79 14.06 -3.10
CA GLY A 464 5.36 14.07 -4.43
C GLY A 464 6.84 13.72 -4.42
N CYS A 465 7.44 13.57 -5.59
CA CYS A 465 8.87 13.29 -5.68
C CYS A 465 9.67 14.59 -5.78
N TYR A 466 10.07 15.15 -4.66
CA TYR A 466 10.86 16.37 -4.59
C TYR A 466 12.26 16.28 -5.22
N PRO A 467 12.99 15.15 -5.15
CA PRO A 467 14.31 15.06 -5.77
C PRO A 467 14.30 14.97 -7.31
N LEU A 468 13.29 14.30 -7.91
CA LEU A 468 13.37 13.88 -9.31
C LEU A 468 12.27 14.47 -10.21
N ASP A 469 11.14 14.89 -9.63
CA ASP A 469 10.05 15.48 -10.39
C ASP A 469 10.17 17.00 -10.41
N SER A 470 10.29 17.59 -11.61
CA SER A 470 10.45 19.05 -11.77
C SER A 470 9.28 19.85 -11.21
N TYR A 471 8.06 19.31 -11.20
CA TYR A 471 6.89 19.95 -10.62
C TYR A 471 7.05 20.23 -9.13
N TYR A 472 7.66 19.30 -8.39
CA TYR A 472 7.91 19.45 -6.94
C TYR A 472 9.28 20.04 -6.64
N LYS A 473 10.33 19.64 -7.38
CA LYS A 473 11.72 20.02 -7.13
C LYS A 473 11.95 21.53 -7.15
N ASN A 474 11.26 22.23 -8.01
CA ASN A 474 11.39 23.68 -8.19
C ASN A 474 10.32 24.47 -7.45
N SER A 475 9.57 23.85 -6.55
CA SER A 475 8.49 24.47 -5.77
C SER A 475 8.99 25.05 -4.45
N GLU A 476 8.27 26.02 -3.90
CA GLU A 476 8.48 26.52 -2.53
C GLU A 476 8.43 25.38 -1.48
N MET A 477 7.60 24.34 -1.73
CA MET A 477 7.49 23.19 -0.85
C MET A 477 8.80 22.41 -0.75
N ALA A 478 9.65 22.42 -1.79
CA ALA A 478 10.97 21.77 -1.74
C ALA A 478 11.90 22.43 -0.71
N GLU A 479 11.91 23.77 -0.66
CA GLU A 479 12.68 24.50 0.34
C GLU A 479 12.13 24.27 1.75
N ARG A 480 10.81 24.25 1.92
CA ARG A 480 10.16 23.95 3.22
C ARG A 480 10.48 22.53 3.68
N LEU A 481 10.47 21.55 2.77
CA LEU A 481 10.85 20.16 3.09
C LEU A 481 12.31 20.07 3.50
N LYS A 482 13.20 20.77 2.81
CA LYS A 482 14.64 20.83 3.15
C LYS A 482 14.85 21.44 4.53
N ALA A 483 14.16 22.54 4.86
CA ALA A 483 14.20 23.15 6.19
C ALA A 483 13.70 22.16 7.28
N ALA A 484 12.57 21.48 7.05
CA ALA A 484 12.02 20.49 7.97
C ALA A 484 12.96 19.29 8.21
N LYS A 485 13.76 18.90 7.21
CA LYS A 485 14.78 17.85 7.35
C LYS A 485 16.04 18.32 8.09
N ALA A 486 16.37 19.60 8.05
CA ALA A 486 17.56 20.16 8.69
C ALA A 486 17.37 20.41 10.21
N THR A 487 16.13 20.51 10.67
CA THR A 487 15.77 20.74 12.09
C THR A 487 15.70 19.47 12.93
N ARG A 488 15.94 18.31 12.32
CA ARG A 488 15.92 16.97 12.94
C ARG A 488 17.32 16.40 13.04
#